data_9af0250e92afd9aced8c8a27ef5735d9
#
_entry.id   9af0250e92afd9aced8c8a27ef5735d9
#
_cell.length_a   1.000
_cell.length_b   1.000
_cell.length_c   1.000
_cell.angle_alpha   90.00
_cell.angle_beta   90.00
_cell.angle_gamma   90.00
#
_symmetry.space_group_name_H-M   'P 1'
#
loop_
_entity.id
_entity.type
_entity.pdbx_description
1 polymer ?
#
loop_
_entity_poly.entity_id
_entity_poly.type
_entity_poly.pdbx_seq_one_letter_code
_entity_poly.pdbx_strand_id
1 'polypeptide(L)'
;MAIAFDASDSYSFQLDGIKAGDVVKVGGIIGVAETDSKAKEDGKQYVTVRFGGHAVVPLEGTIKAGDAVGVADSTADGKVTVSTTGVKQLFGFVLNPSKSVSGGYTVAVIQGRI
;
A
#
# COMPACT_ATOMS: atom_id res chain seq x y z
N MET A 1 12.50 30.63 10.32
CA MET A 1 11.80 29.39 10.72
C MET A 1 12.48 28.19 10.08
N ALA A 2 12.79 27.20 10.88
CA ALA A 2 13.35 25.97 10.35
C ALA A 2 12.21 25.04 9.89
N ILE A 3 12.34 24.49 8.70
CA ILE A 3 11.44 23.47 8.20
C ILE A 3 12.17 22.14 8.27
N ALA A 4 11.61 21.20 8.99
CA ALA A 4 12.15 19.86 9.05
C ALA A 4 11.54 19.02 7.92
N PHE A 5 12.39 18.35 7.17
CA PHE A 5 11.97 17.40 6.16
C PHE A 5 12.33 16.00 6.63
N ASP A 6 11.37 15.12 6.59
CA ASP A 6 11.61 13.70 6.76
C ASP A 6 11.61 13.08 5.37
N ALA A 7 12.77 12.53 4.96
CA ALA A 7 12.92 11.87 3.67
C ALA A 7 12.38 10.43 3.69
N SER A 8 11.93 9.96 4.86
CA SER A 8 11.35 8.64 5.00
C SER A 8 10.05 8.55 4.22
N ASP A 9 9.82 7.44 3.53
CA ASP A 9 8.58 7.11 2.85
C ASP A 9 7.73 6.13 3.64
N SER A 10 7.94 6.06 4.95
CA SER A 10 7.17 5.19 5.85
C SER A 10 6.72 5.95 7.09
N TYR A 11 5.65 5.46 7.69
CA TYR A 11 5.09 6.04 8.90
C TYR A 11 4.34 5.00 9.70
N SER A 12 4.24 5.19 11.01
CA SER A 12 3.54 4.27 11.90
C SER A 12 2.08 4.69 12.06
N PHE A 13 1.16 3.79 11.70
CA PHE A 13 -0.28 4.01 11.80
C PHE A 13 -0.89 3.04 12.78
N GLN A 14 -1.98 3.45 13.44
CA GLN A 14 -2.75 2.59 14.31
C GLN A 14 -3.67 1.73 13.46
N LEU A 15 -3.32 0.46 13.29
CA LEU A 15 -4.11 -0.52 12.55
C LEU A 15 -3.97 -1.89 13.21
N ASP A 16 -5.09 -2.56 13.39
CA ASP A 16 -5.13 -3.90 14.01
C ASP A 16 -5.05 -5.00 12.96
N GLY A 17 -4.41 -6.11 13.32
CA GLY A 17 -4.48 -7.35 12.54
C GLY A 17 -3.77 -7.33 11.20
N ILE A 18 -2.82 -6.41 11.00
CA ILE A 18 -2.08 -6.30 9.75
C ILE A 18 -0.84 -7.20 9.81
N LYS A 19 -0.50 -7.79 8.68
CA LYS A 19 0.71 -8.59 8.50
C LYS A 19 1.68 -7.88 7.56
N ALA A 20 2.96 -8.05 7.80
CA ALA A 20 3.99 -7.53 6.89
C ALA A 20 3.72 -8.01 5.46
N GLY A 21 3.78 -7.10 4.50
CA GLY A 21 3.46 -7.36 3.10
C GLY A 21 2.02 -7.07 2.70
N ASP A 22 1.13 -6.86 3.66
CA ASP A 22 -0.26 -6.49 3.33
C ASP A 22 -0.31 -5.09 2.71
N VAL A 23 -1.18 -4.92 1.73
CA VAL A 23 -1.53 -3.58 1.24
C VAL A 23 -2.58 -3.00 2.17
N VAL A 24 -2.34 -1.80 2.66
CA VAL A 24 -3.22 -1.16 3.64
C VAL A 24 -3.62 0.23 3.18
N LYS A 25 -4.80 0.64 3.59
CA LYS A 25 -5.37 1.94 3.30
C LYS A 25 -5.63 2.68 4.61
N VAL A 26 -5.19 3.94 4.64
CA VAL A 26 -5.51 4.87 5.72
C VAL A 26 -5.96 6.18 5.06
N GLY A 27 -7.27 6.39 4.99
CA GLY A 27 -7.82 7.56 4.31
C GLY A 27 -7.36 7.65 2.85
N GLY A 28 -6.72 8.74 2.48
CA GLY A 28 -6.19 8.96 1.13
C GLY A 28 -4.86 8.28 0.82
N ILE A 29 -4.31 7.52 1.77
CA ILE A 29 -3.02 6.87 1.63
C ILE A 29 -3.22 5.37 1.45
N ILE A 30 -2.55 4.79 0.46
CA ILE A 30 -2.47 3.34 0.31
C ILE A 30 -0.99 2.99 0.25
N GLY A 31 -0.57 2.07 1.09
CA GLY A 31 0.82 1.65 1.17
C GLY A 31 0.95 0.17 1.50
N VAL A 32 2.16 -0.24 1.81
CA VAL A 32 2.50 -1.64 2.12
C VAL A 32 3.02 -1.72 3.54
N ALA A 33 2.46 -2.65 4.32
CA ALA A 33 2.91 -2.88 5.67
C ALA A 33 4.33 -3.46 5.66
N GLU A 34 5.24 -2.83 6.36
CA GLU A 34 6.61 -3.32 6.54
C GLU A 34 6.73 -4.27 7.73
N THR A 35 5.81 -4.14 8.68
CA THR A 35 5.80 -4.93 9.91
C THR A 35 4.40 -5.50 10.15
N ASP A 36 4.32 -6.49 11.03
CA ASP A 36 3.04 -6.90 11.59
C ASP A 36 2.54 -5.83 12.57
N SER A 37 1.23 -5.77 12.77
CA SER A 37 0.65 -4.94 13.83
C SER A 37 1.19 -5.37 15.19
N LYS A 38 1.66 -4.41 15.97
CA LYS A 38 2.23 -4.64 17.30
C LYS A 38 1.61 -3.72 18.33
N ALA A 39 1.30 -4.29 19.49
CA ALA A 39 0.77 -3.52 20.60
C ALA A 39 1.85 -2.59 21.18
N LYS A 40 1.43 -1.37 21.52
CA LYS A 40 2.26 -0.40 22.23
C LYS A 40 1.72 -0.18 23.65
N GLU A 41 2.38 0.71 24.39
CA GLU A 41 2.06 0.97 25.79
C GLU A 41 0.62 1.44 26.01
N ASP A 42 0.02 2.08 25.02
CA ASP A 42 -1.38 2.53 25.07
C ASP A 42 -2.40 1.40 24.86
N GLY A 43 -1.94 0.16 24.66
CA GLY A 43 -2.79 -1.00 24.39
C GLY A 43 -3.31 -1.08 22.97
N LYS A 44 -2.93 -0.17 22.10
CA LYS A 44 -3.35 -0.14 20.71
C LYS A 44 -2.28 -0.77 19.83
N GLN A 45 -2.69 -1.32 18.67
CA GLN A 45 -1.77 -1.92 17.71
C GLN A 45 -1.35 -0.89 16.66
N TYR A 46 -0.07 -0.94 16.29
CA TYR A 46 0.52 -0.06 15.30
C TYR A 46 1.30 -0.86 14.27
N VAL A 47 1.33 -0.34 13.06
CA VAL A 47 2.04 -0.95 11.95
C VAL A 47 2.79 0.14 11.18
N THR A 48 4.00 -0.19 10.72
CA THR A 48 4.76 0.71 9.86
C THR A 48 4.34 0.46 8.42
N VAL A 49 3.89 1.51 7.74
CA VAL A 49 3.41 1.46 6.36
C VAL A 49 4.36 2.27 5.48
N ARG A 50 4.79 1.65 4.39
CA ARG A 50 5.64 2.27 3.37
C ARG A 50 4.77 2.69 2.18
N PHE A 51 4.92 3.92 1.72
CA PHE A 51 4.21 4.45 0.56
C PHE A 51 5.18 5.01 -0.47
N GLY A 52 5.95 4.12 -1.06
CA GLY A 52 6.95 4.42 -2.08
C GLY A 52 7.64 3.14 -2.49
N GLY A 53 8.51 3.21 -3.49
CA GLY A 53 9.25 2.06 -3.98
C GLY A 53 8.40 1.09 -4.79
N HIS A 54 8.69 -0.19 -4.67
CA HIS A 54 7.98 -1.25 -5.39
C HIS A 54 7.35 -2.24 -4.41
N ALA A 55 6.27 -2.85 -4.84
CA ALA A 55 5.66 -3.97 -4.11
C ALA A 55 5.22 -5.04 -5.11
N VAL A 56 5.21 -6.29 -4.66
CA VAL A 56 4.66 -7.39 -5.44
C VAL A 56 3.27 -7.69 -4.89
N VAL A 57 2.26 -7.54 -5.73
CA VAL A 57 0.86 -7.70 -5.30
C VAL A 57 0.12 -8.64 -6.24
N PRO A 58 -0.85 -9.43 -5.73
CA PRO A 58 -1.69 -10.25 -6.58
C PRO A 58 -2.66 -9.38 -7.36
N LEU A 59 -2.78 -9.64 -8.65
CA LEU A 59 -3.74 -8.97 -9.53
C LEU A 59 -4.38 -10.02 -10.43
N GLU A 60 -5.62 -9.82 -10.79
CA GLU A 60 -6.37 -10.71 -11.67
C GLU A 60 -6.62 -10.06 -13.02
N GLY A 61 -6.87 -10.90 -14.03
CA GLY A 61 -7.19 -10.46 -15.37
C GLY A 61 -5.96 -10.22 -16.23
N THR A 62 -6.14 -9.51 -17.33
CA THR A 62 -5.06 -9.16 -18.25
C THR A 62 -4.33 -7.95 -17.71
N ILE A 63 -3.05 -8.10 -17.42
CA ILE A 63 -2.22 -7.07 -16.81
C ILE A 63 -1.23 -6.53 -17.84
N LYS A 64 -1.12 -5.21 -17.93
CA LYS A 64 -0.20 -4.53 -18.83
C LYS A 64 0.68 -3.58 -18.03
N ALA A 65 1.91 -3.37 -18.50
CA ALA A 65 2.78 -2.35 -17.91
C ALA A 65 2.10 -0.98 -17.99
N GLY A 66 2.15 -0.24 -16.90
CA GLY A 66 1.53 1.08 -16.80
C GLY A 66 0.08 1.07 -16.35
N ASP A 67 -0.54 -0.11 -16.18
CA ASP A 67 -1.92 -0.17 -15.66
C ASP A 67 -2.01 0.43 -14.26
N ALA A 68 -3.02 1.25 -14.03
CA ALA A 68 -3.29 1.79 -12.71
C ALA A 68 -3.81 0.71 -11.77
N VAL A 69 -3.32 0.71 -10.56
CA VAL A 69 -3.69 -0.25 -9.51
C VAL A 69 -4.20 0.53 -8.30
N GLY A 70 -5.30 0.11 -7.74
CA GLY A 70 -5.85 0.78 -6.57
C GLY A 70 -7.09 0.11 -6.05
N VAL A 71 -7.92 0.88 -5.36
CA VAL A 71 -9.15 0.41 -4.74
C VAL A 71 -10.36 1.17 -5.26
N ALA A 72 -11.52 0.55 -5.13
CA ALA A 72 -12.80 1.17 -5.47
C ALA A 72 -13.20 2.22 -4.45
N ASP A 73 -14.16 3.04 -4.81
CA ASP A 73 -14.78 4.02 -3.90
C ASP A 73 -15.32 3.33 -2.65
N SER A 74 -15.32 4.08 -1.55
CA SER A 74 -15.88 3.63 -0.26
C SER A 74 -15.20 2.41 0.34
N THR A 75 -13.97 2.12 -0.07
CA THR A 75 -13.18 1.06 0.56
C THR A 75 -12.80 1.48 1.98
N ALA A 76 -13.03 0.59 2.95
CA ALA A 76 -12.73 0.86 4.34
C ALA A 76 -11.21 0.84 4.59
N ASP A 77 -10.79 1.57 5.63
CA ASP A 77 -9.41 1.55 6.09
C ASP A 77 -9.00 0.18 6.62
N GLY A 78 -7.72 -0.11 6.57
CA GLY A 78 -7.14 -1.37 6.98
C GLY A 78 -6.59 -2.14 5.80
N LYS A 79 -6.53 -3.46 5.93
CA LYS A 79 -6.06 -4.33 4.85
C LYS A 79 -7.02 -4.23 3.66
N VAL A 80 -6.47 -4.01 2.47
CA VAL A 80 -7.26 -3.88 1.24
C VAL A 80 -6.73 -4.80 0.15
N THR A 81 -7.60 -5.16 -0.78
CA THR A 81 -7.24 -5.86 -2.01
C THR A 81 -7.22 -4.86 -3.14
N VAL A 82 -6.10 -4.76 -3.83
CA VAL A 82 -5.95 -3.84 -4.96
C VAL A 82 -6.26 -4.53 -6.28
N SER A 83 -6.70 -3.76 -7.25
CA SER A 83 -7.04 -4.28 -8.57
C SER A 83 -6.76 -3.24 -9.65
N THR A 84 -6.81 -3.67 -10.92
CA THR A 84 -6.69 -2.78 -12.06
C THR A 84 -8.05 -2.33 -12.59
N THR A 85 -9.14 -2.79 -11.98
CA THR A 85 -10.52 -2.51 -12.41
C THR A 85 -11.22 -1.62 -11.38
N GLY A 86 -11.93 -0.61 -11.86
CA GLY A 86 -12.73 0.26 -10.99
C GLY A 86 -11.91 1.09 -10.02
N VAL A 87 -10.69 1.45 -10.40
CA VAL A 87 -9.79 2.21 -9.53
C VAL A 87 -10.32 3.61 -9.33
N LYS A 88 -10.63 3.95 -8.09
CA LYS A 88 -11.04 5.29 -7.67
C LYS A 88 -10.02 5.95 -6.75
N GLN A 89 -9.24 5.15 -6.04
CA GLN A 89 -8.11 5.62 -5.25
C GLN A 89 -6.88 4.85 -5.67
N LEU A 90 -5.85 5.57 -6.08
CA LEU A 90 -4.66 5.01 -6.72
C LEU A 90 -3.67 4.49 -5.68
N PHE A 91 -3.19 3.26 -5.89
CA PHE A 91 -2.07 2.68 -5.14
C PHE A 91 -0.76 2.82 -5.91
N GLY A 92 -0.79 2.55 -7.21
CA GLY A 92 0.41 2.61 -8.03
C GLY A 92 0.16 2.17 -9.46
N PHE A 93 1.24 1.82 -10.15
CA PHE A 93 1.19 1.39 -11.54
C PHE A 93 1.99 0.12 -11.73
N VAL A 94 1.48 -0.78 -12.58
CA VAL A 94 2.18 -2.01 -12.95
C VAL A 94 3.49 -1.68 -13.66
N LEU A 95 4.58 -2.24 -13.18
CA LEU A 95 5.89 -2.10 -13.82
C LEU A 95 6.19 -3.25 -14.76
N ASN A 96 5.82 -4.47 -14.38
CA ASN A 96 6.11 -5.66 -15.15
C ASN A 96 4.82 -6.46 -15.35
N PRO A 97 4.40 -6.71 -16.60
CA PRO A 97 3.16 -7.44 -16.88
C PRO A 97 3.29 -8.95 -16.68
N SER A 98 4.47 -9.46 -16.35
CA SER A 98 4.69 -10.86 -16.06
C SER A 98 4.64 -11.11 -14.56
N LYS A 99 4.01 -12.21 -14.13
CA LYS A 99 4.01 -12.62 -12.74
C LYS A 99 5.42 -12.95 -12.26
N SER A 100 5.73 -12.50 -11.04
CA SER A 100 6.95 -12.91 -10.37
C SER A 100 6.86 -14.37 -9.91
N VAL A 101 7.98 -14.92 -9.45
CA VAL A 101 8.00 -16.29 -8.90
C VAL A 101 7.13 -16.44 -7.67
N SER A 102 6.83 -15.36 -6.98
CA SER A 102 5.90 -15.37 -5.84
C SER A 102 4.43 -15.24 -6.24
N GLY A 103 4.14 -15.15 -7.53
CA GLY A 103 2.77 -15.16 -8.04
C GLY A 103 2.08 -13.80 -8.12
N GLY A 104 2.79 -12.72 -7.82
CA GLY A 104 2.25 -11.37 -7.92
C GLY A 104 2.87 -10.57 -9.05
N TYR A 105 2.41 -9.35 -9.21
CA TYR A 105 2.93 -8.40 -10.18
C TYR A 105 3.69 -7.29 -9.48
N THR A 106 4.79 -6.84 -10.07
CA THR A 106 5.57 -5.72 -9.53
C THR A 106 4.86 -4.40 -9.84
N VAL A 107 4.55 -3.65 -8.81
CA VAL A 107 3.83 -2.39 -8.89
C VAL A 107 4.67 -1.29 -8.26
N ALA A 108 4.81 -0.16 -8.96
CA ALA A 108 5.40 1.03 -8.37
C ALA A 108 4.38 1.64 -7.40
N VAL A 109 4.77 1.84 -6.17
CA VAL A 109 3.91 2.41 -5.13
C VAL A 109 4.04 3.93 -5.17
N ILE A 110 2.91 4.61 -5.38
CA ILE A 110 2.90 6.07 -5.41
C ILE A 110 2.86 6.58 -3.99
N GLN A 111 3.71 7.55 -3.67
CA GLN A 111 3.59 8.28 -2.42
C GLN A 111 2.27 9.04 -2.42
N GLY A 112 1.48 8.82 -1.39
CA GLY A 112 0.27 9.60 -1.17
C GLY A 112 0.67 11.06 -0.96
N ARG A 113 0.17 11.93 -1.81
CA ARG A 113 0.33 13.37 -1.67
C ARG A 113 -1.04 13.99 -1.53
N ILE A 114 -1.11 14.84 -0.59
CA ILE A 114 -2.33 15.61 -0.36
C ILE A 114 -2.20 16.96 -1.05
#